data_4f40893a9cb1145801bc57ae51276a7e
#
_entry.id   4f40893a9cb1145801bc57ae51276a7e
#
_cell.length_a   1.000
_cell.length_b   1.000
_cell.length_c   1.000
_cell.angle_alpha   90.00
_cell.angle_beta   90.00
_cell.angle_gamma   90.00
#
_symmetry.space_group_name_H-M   'P 1'
#
loop_
_entity.id
_entity.type
_entity.pdbx_description
1 polymer ?
#
loop_
_entity_poly.entity_id
_entity_poly.type
_entity_poly.pdbx_seq_one_letter_code
_entity_poly.pdbx_strand_id
1 'polypeptide(L)'
;MIDQPISPLQQACNAFAAQPGEISIIVEGISHNGAAHVNSLAQVPAASVMKLPIACAAVDDPSVDLGQHIDLRDLDETLYCSVMKAFDPTATLSLKELIGLMIIVSDNPAATSVLDYVPPQKINAWLRSNGLTQSSFSAGFTDRDLDGRIRENLTTAQDCLTLLQRIYDPQSPYVDILNMMANNLRNDRIPKRLPDDVVVMHKTGTLNGLVHDIAIIESPIVSYYLIVLADSLPDTHKFAYDLALFSEQIYEIMQQSTPR
;
A
#
# COMPACT_ATOMS: atom_id res chain seq x y z
N MET A 1 34.33 19.08 -9.01
CA MET A 1 33.48 17.93 -9.21
C MET A 1 32.50 18.26 -10.31
N ILE A 2 32.53 17.55 -11.44
CA ILE A 2 31.57 17.76 -12.54
C ILE A 2 30.27 17.17 -12.02
N ASP A 3 29.22 17.99 -11.79
CA ASP A 3 27.88 17.51 -11.48
C ASP A 3 27.45 16.53 -12.56
N GLN A 4 27.26 15.27 -12.20
CA GLN A 4 26.68 14.33 -13.15
C GLN A 4 25.24 14.76 -13.44
N PRO A 5 24.80 14.73 -14.69
CA PRO A 5 23.43 15.12 -15.03
C PRO A 5 22.44 14.20 -14.31
N ILE A 6 21.43 14.80 -13.68
CA ILE A 6 20.35 14.10 -12.99
C ILE A 6 19.64 13.18 -14.02
N SER A 7 19.40 11.90 -13.65
CA SER A 7 18.74 10.95 -14.54
C SER A 7 17.33 11.40 -14.94
N PRO A 8 16.82 11.01 -16.13
CA PRO A 8 15.43 11.32 -16.54
C PRO A 8 14.40 10.86 -15.49
N LEU A 9 14.64 9.71 -14.85
CA LEU A 9 13.80 9.16 -13.80
C LEU A 9 13.74 10.09 -12.57
N GLN A 10 14.90 10.55 -12.10
CA GLN A 10 14.97 11.47 -10.97
C GLN A 10 14.37 12.84 -11.32
N GLN A 11 14.54 13.32 -12.56
CA GLN A 11 13.92 14.56 -13.03
C GLN A 11 12.38 14.46 -12.99
N ALA A 12 11.80 13.36 -13.49
CA ALA A 12 10.36 13.11 -13.45
C ALA A 12 9.83 13.07 -12.01
N CYS A 13 10.52 12.35 -11.11
CA CYS A 13 10.16 12.29 -9.70
C CYS A 13 10.22 13.66 -9.01
N ASN A 14 11.27 14.45 -9.26
CA ASN A 14 11.40 15.79 -8.69
C ASN A 14 10.30 16.74 -9.20
N ALA A 15 9.97 16.67 -10.49
CA ALA A 15 8.91 17.48 -11.08
C ALA A 15 7.54 17.14 -10.51
N PHE A 16 7.24 15.84 -10.33
CA PHE A 16 5.98 15.40 -9.74
C PHE A 16 5.88 15.79 -8.25
N ALA A 17 6.96 15.66 -7.50
CA ALA A 17 7.01 16.02 -6.08
C ALA A 17 6.95 17.54 -5.82
N ALA A 18 7.15 18.37 -6.84
CA ALA A 18 7.04 19.84 -6.72
C ALA A 18 5.57 20.34 -6.72
N GLN A 19 4.59 19.46 -6.88
CA GLN A 19 3.17 19.81 -6.75
C GLN A 19 2.82 20.20 -5.31
N PRO A 20 1.69 20.93 -5.09
CA PRO A 20 1.22 21.25 -3.74
C PRO A 20 0.95 19.99 -2.90
N GLY A 21 1.49 19.98 -1.69
CA GLY A 21 1.37 18.88 -0.73
C GLY A 21 2.74 18.37 -0.25
N GLU A 22 2.73 17.40 0.63
CA GLU A 22 3.92 16.69 1.13
C GLU A 22 4.02 15.36 0.39
N ILE A 23 4.90 15.28 -0.61
CA ILE A 23 4.98 14.14 -1.53
C ILE A 23 6.31 13.41 -1.35
N SER A 24 6.21 12.11 -1.11
CA SER A 24 7.33 11.16 -1.03
C SER A 24 7.22 10.14 -2.17
N ILE A 25 8.34 9.91 -2.88
CA ILE A 25 8.37 9.01 -4.04
C ILE A 25 9.59 8.11 -3.95
N ILE A 26 9.37 6.82 -4.26
CA ILE A 26 10.44 5.90 -4.64
C ILE A 26 10.03 5.21 -5.94
N VAL A 27 10.96 5.18 -6.88
CA VAL A 27 10.95 4.25 -8.02
C VAL A 27 12.23 3.44 -7.93
N GLU A 28 12.14 2.12 -7.96
CA GLU A 28 13.32 1.24 -7.89
C GLU A 28 13.11 0.00 -8.76
N GLY A 29 14.02 -0.22 -9.69
CA GLY A 29 14.01 -1.40 -10.57
C GLY A 29 14.32 -2.68 -9.82
N ILE A 30 13.59 -3.76 -10.09
CA ILE A 30 13.79 -5.07 -9.43
C ILE A 30 15.01 -5.80 -10.03
N SER A 31 15.17 -5.72 -11.32
CA SER A 31 16.28 -6.40 -12.04
C SER A 31 17.18 -5.41 -12.81
N HIS A 32 17.04 -4.13 -12.58
CA HIS A 32 17.64 -3.07 -13.40
C HIS A 32 18.17 -1.94 -12.53
N ASN A 33 19.18 -1.22 -13.01
CA ASN A 33 19.87 -0.16 -12.25
C ASN A 33 19.15 1.21 -12.27
N GLY A 34 17.84 1.26 -12.31
CA GLY A 34 17.09 2.52 -12.27
C GLY A 34 16.51 2.77 -10.88
N ALA A 35 16.93 3.84 -10.21
CA ALA A 35 16.33 4.27 -8.95
C ALA A 35 16.19 5.80 -8.91
N ALA A 36 15.10 6.27 -8.29
CA ALA A 36 14.88 7.66 -7.96
C ALA A 36 14.12 7.78 -6.64
N HIS A 37 14.62 8.61 -5.74
CA HIS A 37 14.05 8.80 -4.41
C HIS A 37 13.84 10.30 -4.15
N VAL A 38 12.65 10.64 -3.65
CA VAL A 38 12.29 12.00 -3.21
C VAL A 38 11.61 11.89 -1.86
N ASN A 39 12.11 12.60 -0.85
CA ASN A 39 11.56 12.64 0.51
C ASN A 39 11.30 11.24 1.13
N SER A 40 12.08 10.23 0.75
CA SER A 40 11.77 8.82 1.04
C SER A 40 11.71 8.47 2.53
N LEU A 41 12.34 9.28 3.40
CA LEU A 41 12.37 9.11 4.86
C LEU A 41 11.36 10.00 5.60
N ALA A 42 10.60 10.84 4.89
CA ALA A 42 9.58 11.67 5.52
C ALA A 42 8.43 10.78 6.03
N GLN A 43 8.10 10.90 7.31
CA GLN A 43 6.97 10.22 7.91
C GLN A 43 5.67 10.90 7.51
N VAL A 44 4.69 10.09 7.10
CA VAL A 44 3.33 10.52 6.78
C VAL A 44 2.31 9.58 7.43
N PRO A 45 1.05 10.02 7.63
CA PRO A 45 -0.01 9.12 8.05
C PRO A 45 -0.16 7.97 7.04
N ALA A 46 -0.10 6.73 7.51
CA ALA A 46 -0.07 5.55 6.63
C ALA A 46 -1.41 5.23 5.95
N ALA A 47 -2.51 5.70 6.50
CA ALA A 47 -3.85 5.34 6.02
C ALA A 47 -3.98 3.81 5.82
N SER A 48 -4.69 3.39 4.77
CA SER A 48 -4.91 1.96 4.49
C SER A 48 -3.70 1.20 3.94
N VAL A 49 -2.56 1.85 3.71
CA VAL A 49 -1.31 1.15 3.39
C VAL A 49 -0.87 0.29 4.57
N MET A 50 -1.18 0.72 5.81
CA MET A 50 -0.91 -0.04 7.04
C MET A 50 -1.59 -1.43 7.08
N LYS A 51 -2.60 -1.68 6.25
CA LYS A 51 -3.26 -3.00 6.15
C LYS A 51 -2.33 -4.10 5.64
N LEU A 52 -1.31 -3.76 4.84
CA LEU A 52 -0.32 -4.75 4.39
C LEU A 52 0.53 -5.32 5.54
N PRO A 53 1.20 -4.52 6.37
CA PRO A 53 1.95 -5.07 7.49
C PRO A 53 1.06 -5.80 8.52
N ILE A 54 -0.22 -5.40 8.67
CA ILE A 54 -1.18 -6.16 9.51
C ILE A 54 -1.41 -7.56 8.94
N ALA A 55 -1.62 -7.68 7.62
CA ALA A 55 -1.78 -8.96 6.95
C ALA A 55 -0.52 -9.83 7.08
N CYS A 56 0.68 -9.24 6.87
CA CYS A 56 1.94 -9.96 7.04
C CYS A 56 2.15 -10.43 8.48
N ALA A 57 1.84 -9.59 9.47
CA ALA A 57 1.93 -9.96 10.87
C ALA A 57 0.96 -11.09 11.25
N ALA A 58 -0.24 -11.15 10.63
CA ALA A 58 -1.16 -12.25 10.81
C ALA A 58 -0.62 -13.58 10.23
N VAL A 59 0.05 -13.52 9.07
CA VAL A 59 0.66 -14.70 8.44
C VAL A 59 1.85 -15.22 9.25
N ASP A 60 2.68 -14.34 9.80
CA ASP A 60 3.88 -14.71 10.54
C ASP A 60 3.60 -15.15 11.99
N ASP A 61 2.42 -14.89 12.53
CA ASP A 61 2.09 -15.22 13.91
C ASP A 61 1.58 -16.67 14.01
N PRO A 62 2.36 -17.59 14.59
CA PRO A 62 1.96 -19.00 14.71
C PRO A 62 0.73 -19.23 15.62
N SER A 63 0.31 -18.23 16.38
CA SER A 63 -0.90 -18.30 17.22
C SER A 63 -2.16 -17.89 16.46
N VAL A 64 -2.05 -17.41 15.22
CA VAL A 64 -3.16 -16.99 14.37
C VAL A 64 -3.53 -18.11 13.42
N ASP A 65 -4.74 -18.62 13.56
CA ASP A 65 -5.31 -19.58 12.60
C ASP A 65 -6.05 -18.82 11.49
N LEU A 66 -5.43 -18.73 10.32
CA LEU A 66 -6.01 -18.06 9.14
C LEU A 66 -7.28 -18.77 8.63
N GLY A 67 -7.48 -20.04 8.95
CA GLY A 67 -8.66 -20.81 8.63
C GLY A 67 -9.82 -20.63 9.63
N GLN A 68 -9.60 -19.94 10.75
CA GLN A 68 -10.65 -19.73 11.75
C GLN A 68 -11.82 -18.95 11.12
N HIS A 69 -13.04 -19.49 11.28
CA HIS A 69 -14.26 -18.84 10.82
C HIS A 69 -14.78 -17.84 11.84
N ILE A 70 -15.20 -16.70 11.34
CA ILE A 70 -15.74 -15.56 12.09
C ILE A 70 -17.17 -15.33 11.59
N ASP A 71 -18.10 -15.23 12.53
CA ASP A 71 -19.51 -14.96 12.24
C ASP A 71 -19.67 -13.47 11.86
N LEU A 72 -20.37 -13.20 10.75
CA LEU A 72 -20.58 -11.81 10.33
C LEU A 72 -21.43 -10.99 11.29
N ARG A 73 -22.20 -11.65 12.19
CA ARG A 73 -22.95 -10.98 13.26
C ARG A 73 -22.06 -10.39 14.35
N ASP A 74 -20.82 -10.90 14.48
CA ASP A 74 -19.85 -10.41 15.46
C ASP A 74 -19.07 -9.18 14.96
N LEU A 75 -19.32 -8.75 13.71
CA LEU A 75 -18.65 -7.59 13.12
C LEU A 75 -19.26 -6.28 13.63
N ASP A 76 -18.42 -5.25 13.72
CA ASP A 76 -18.85 -3.91 14.14
C ASP A 76 -19.79 -3.29 13.09
N GLU A 77 -21.09 -3.24 13.42
CA GLU A 77 -22.12 -2.64 12.56
C GLU A 77 -22.05 -1.11 12.48
N THR A 78 -21.25 -0.47 13.33
CA THR A 78 -21.13 1.00 13.35
C THR A 78 -20.44 1.55 12.11
N LEU A 79 -19.73 0.70 11.37
CA LEU A 79 -19.03 1.04 10.14
C LEU A 79 -20.01 0.98 8.97
N TYR A 80 -20.25 2.12 8.30
CA TYR A 80 -21.29 2.25 7.28
C TYR A 80 -20.92 1.68 5.91
N CYS A 81 -19.64 1.52 5.61
CA CYS A 81 -19.15 1.11 4.29
C CYS A 81 -18.38 -0.22 4.39
N SER A 82 -19.00 -1.30 3.91
CA SER A 82 -18.37 -2.63 3.82
C SER A 82 -19.03 -3.44 2.71
N VAL A 83 -18.21 -4.21 1.98
CA VAL A 83 -18.71 -5.19 1.00
C VAL A 83 -19.38 -6.38 1.69
N MET A 84 -19.08 -6.64 2.97
CA MET A 84 -19.69 -7.71 3.75
C MET A 84 -21.18 -7.52 3.96
N LYS A 85 -21.68 -6.29 3.84
CA LYS A 85 -23.13 -6.02 3.85
C LYS A 85 -23.91 -6.63 2.67
N ALA A 86 -23.21 -7.15 1.65
CA ALA A 86 -23.81 -7.90 0.56
C ALA A 86 -23.97 -9.39 0.86
N PHE A 87 -23.38 -9.89 1.95
CA PHE A 87 -23.50 -11.30 2.36
C PHE A 87 -24.72 -11.50 3.25
N ASP A 88 -25.15 -12.78 3.39
CA ASP A 88 -26.14 -13.16 4.39
C ASP A 88 -25.59 -12.85 5.80
N PRO A 89 -26.35 -12.19 6.68
CA PRO A 89 -25.90 -11.88 8.04
C PRO A 89 -25.51 -13.11 8.87
N THR A 90 -25.97 -14.30 8.50
CA THR A 90 -25.62 -15.56 9.16
C THR A 90 -24.42 -16.26 8.52
N ALA A 91 -23.81 -15.67 7.51
CA ALA A 91 -22.62 -16.23 6.88
C ALA A 91 -21.40 -16.13 7.82
N THR A 92 -20.44 -16.99 7.59
CA THR A 92 -19.12 -16.93 8.24
C THR A 92 -18.04 -16.75 7.19
N LEU A 93 -16.99 -16.00 7.51
CA LEU A 93 -15.79 -15.87 6.71
C LEU A 93 -14.59 -16.36 7.50
N SER A 94 -13.63 -16.98 6.83
CA SER A 94 -12.33 -17.27 7.43
C SER A 94 -11.53 -15.98 7.65
N LEU A 95 -10.60 -15.99 8.59
CA LEU A 95 -9.70 -14.86 8.81
C LEU A 95 -8.90 -14.53 7.54
N LYS A 96 -8.51 -15.54 6.74
CA LYS A 96 -7.88 -15.35 5.42
C LYS A 96 -8.78 -14.58 4.46
N GLU A 97 -10.09 -14.87 4.41
CA GLU A 97 -11.04 -14.14 3.55
C GLU A 97 -11.23 -12.70 4.01
N LEU A 98 -11.27 -12.46 5.32
CA LEU A 98 -11.29 -11.09 5.87
C LEU A 98 -10.03 -10.31 5.50
N ILE A 99 -8.85 -10.93 5.57
CA ILE A 99 -7.59 -10.33 5.07
C ILE A 99 -7.71 -10.03 3.58
N GLY A 100 -8.31 -10.93 2.79
CA GLY A 100 -8.58 -10.69 1.37
C GLY A 100 -9.41 -9.44 1.13
N LEU A 101 -10.54 -9.27 1.85
CA LEU A 101 -11.38 -8.07 1.76
C LEU A 101 -10.62 -6.81 2.22
N MET A 102 -9.83 -6.92 3.29
CA MET A 102 -8.99 -5.83 3.80
C MET A 102 -7.98 -5.34 2.76
N ILE A 103 -7.43 -6.22 1.92
CA ILE A 103 -6.42 -5.85 0.92
C ILE A 103 -7.07 -5.47 -0.42
N ILE A 104 -7.98 -6.31 -0.95
CA ILE A 104 -8.55 -6.16 -2.30
C ILE A 104 -9.43 -4.91 -2.42
N VAL A 105 -10.33 -4.69 -1.47
CA VAL A 105 -11.27 -3.55 -1.50
C VAL A 105 -10.99 -2.54 -0.38
N SER A 106 -9.97 -2.80 0.43
CA SER A 106 -9.62 -1.95 1.58
C SER A 106 -10.74 -1.86 2.64
N ASP A 107 -11.50 -2.94 2.84
CA ASP A 107 -12.63 -2.99 3.77
C ASP A 107 -12.18 -2.69 5.21
N ASN A 108 -12.83 -1.73 5.87
CA ASN A 108 -12.47 -1.32 7.23
C ASN A 108 -13.04 -2.26 8.30
N PRO A 109 -14.31 -2.70 8.23
CA PRO A 109 -14.81 -3.73 9.14
C PRO A 109 -13.98 -5.01 9.11
N ALA A 110 -13.59 -5.49 7.92
CA ALA A 110 -12.70 -6.64 7.81
C ALA A 110 -11.35 -6.38 8.48
N ALA A 111 -10.77 -5.18 8.30
CA ALA A 111 -9.53 -4.80 8.97
C ALA A 111 -9.69 -4.79 10.50
N THR A 112 -10.80 -4.26 11.01
CA THR A 112 -11.10 -4.22 12.46
C THR A 112 -11.17 -5.63 13.04
N SER A 113 -11.85 -6.55 12.36
CA SER A 113 -11.92 -7.96 12.81
C SER A 113 -10.55 -8.65 12.82
N VAL A 114 -9.68 -8.35 11.84
CA VAL A 114 -8.30 -8.88 11.84
C VAL A 114 -7.51 -8.38 13.07
N LEU A 115 -7.76 -7.15 13.54
CA LEU A 115 -7.08 -6.60 14.71
C LEU A 115 -7.40 -7.30 16.03
N ASP A 116 -8.52 -8.03 16.13
CA ASP A 116 -8.85 -8.87 17.30
C ASP A 116 -7.85 -10.03 17.44
N TYR A 117 -7.24 -10.48 16.35
CA TYR A 117 -6.27 -11.57 16.31
C TYR A 117 -4.82 -11.07 16.28
N VAL A 118 -4.58 -9.89 15.72
CA VAL A 118 -3.26 -9.26 15.62
C VAL A 118 -3.30 -7.88 16.27
N PRO A 119 -3.22 -7.82 17.61
CA PRO A 119 -3.32 -6.55 18.33
C PRO A 119 -2.13 -5.61 18.03
N PRO A 120 -2.26 -4.29 18.29
CA PRO A 120 -1.26 -3.27 17.98
C PRO A 120 0.16 -3.60 18.43
N GLN A 121 0.31 -4.27 19.58
CA GLN A 121 1.61 -4.67 20.10
C GLN A 121 2.33 -5.67 19.19
N LYS A 122 1.60 -6.66 18.65
CA LYS A 122 2.14 -7.65 17.71
C LYS A 122 2.50 -6.98 16.37
N ILE A 123 1.65 -6.08 15.86
CA ILE A 123 1.91 -5.34 14.64
C ILE A 123 3.19 -4.50 14.77
N ASN A 124 3.31 -3.73 15.86
CA ASN A 124 4.50 -2.91 16.10
C ASN A 124 5.76 -3.75 16.35
N ALA A 125 5.64 -4.93 16.95
CA ALA A 125 6.75 -5.87 17.08
C ALA A 125 7.18 -6.40 15.71
N TRP A 126 6.20 -6.78 14.86
CA TRP A 126 6.46 -7.23 13.50
C TRP A 126 7.12 -6.15 12.64
N LEU A 127 6.62 -4.90 12.68
CA LEU A 127 7.23 -3.76 11.97
C LEU A 127 8.72 -3.63 12.31
N ARG A 128 9.06 -3.59 13.60
CA ARG A 128 10.45 -3.46 14.05
C ARG A 128 11.32 -4.65 13.63
N SER A 129 10.83 -5.88 13.81
CA SER A 129 11.62 -7.09 13.49
C SER A 129 11.86 -7.26 11.99
N ASN A 130 11.07 -6.60 11.16
CA ASN A 130 11.16 -6.63 9.70
C ASN A 130 11.79 -5.36 9.09
N GLY A 131 12.41 -4.51 9.92
CA GLY A 131 13.17 -3.35 9.45
C GLY A 131 12.32 -2.10 9.11
N LEU A 132 10.99 -2.12 9.35
CA LEU A 132 10.11 -0.97 9.14
C LEU A 132 10.14 -0.06 10.38
N THR A 133 11.31 0.54 10.64
CA THR A 133 11.60 1.21 11.91
C THR A 133 10.99 2.60 12.05
N GLN A 134 10.56 3.19 10.93
CA GLN A 134 9.90 4.49 10.89
C GLN A 134 8.37 4.35 10.79
N SER A 135 7.86 3.11 10.74
CA SER A 135 6.42 2.83 10.73
C SER A 135 5.91 2.49 12.13
N SER A 136 4.69 2.92 12.43
CA SER A 136 4.02 2.62 13.70
C SER A 136 2.51 2.48 13.52
N PHE A 137 1.91 1.57 14.30
CA PHE A 137 0.48 1.36 14.36
C PHE A 137 -0.06 1.78 15.73
N SER A 138 -0.97 2.72 15.77
CA SER A 138 -1.53 3.32 17.00
C SER A 138 -3.04 3.17 17.11
N ALA A 139 -3.77 3.23 16.00
CA ALA A 139 -5.22 3.25 15.98
C ALA A 139 -5.82 2.35 14.90
N GLY A 140 -6.97 1.76 15.20
CA GLY A 140 -7.73 0.96 14.24
C GLY A 140 -8.37 1.80 13.12
N PHE A 141 -9.04 1.11 12.19
CA PHE A 141 -9.69 1.70 11.03
C PHE A 141 -11.17 1.90 11.35
N THR A 142 -11.55 3.09 11.81
CA THR A 142 -12.94 3.46 11.98
C THR A 142 -13.38 4.39 10.86
N ASP A 143 -14.64 4.29 10.42
CA ASP A 143 -15.18 5.22 9.42
C ASP A 143 -15.38 6.64 9.97
N ARG A 144 -15.24 6.78 11.28
CA ARG A 144 -15.33 8.05 11.98
C ARG A 144 -13.99 8.36 12.59
N ASP A 145 -13.13 9.01 11.82
CA ASP A 145 -11.95 9.68 12.36
C ASP A 145 -12.35 11.01 13.04
N LEU A 146 -13.28 10.90 14.01
CA LEU A 146 -13.80 12.07 14.71
C LEU A 146 -12.75 12.76 15.57
N ASP A 147 -11.69 12.06 15.95
CA ASP A 147 -10.61 12.53 16.80
C ASP A 147 -9.24 12.56 16.10
N GLY A 148 -9.17 12.26 14.82
CA GLY A 148 -7.94 12.32 14.02
C GLY A 148 -6.94 11.18 14.27
N ARG A 149 -7.24 10.21 15.15
CA ARG A 149 -6.28 9.18 15.59
C ARG A 149 -5.82 8.23 14.49
N ILE A 150 -6.61 8.00 13.43
CA ILE A 150 -6.17 7.19 12.31
C ILE A 150 -4.93 7.77 11.61
N ARG A 151 -4.72 9.08 11.73
CA ARG A 151 -3.51 9.76 11.22
C ARG A 151 -2.27 9.50 12.08
N GLU A 152 -2.40 8.88 13.24
CA GLU A 152 -1.28 8.46 14.11
C GLU A 152 -0.60 7.17 13.64
N ASN A 153 -1.22 6.42 12.74
CA ASN A 153 -0.55 5.33 12.05
C ASN A 153 0.42 5.94 11.04
N LEU A 154 1.71 5.75 11.24
CA LEU A 154 2.75 6.40 10.45
C LEU A 154 3.51 5.40 9.59
N THR A 155 4.02 5.88 8.45
CA THR A 155 4.95 5.15 7.59
C THR A 155 5.85 6.11 6.81
N THR A 156 6.83 5.56 6.08
CA THR A 156 7.68 6.27 5.12
C THR A 156 7.68 5.53 3.79
N ALA A 157 8.05 6.21 2.71
CA ALA A 157 8.22 5.53 1.42
C ALA A 157 9.33 4.46 1.49
N GLN A 158 10.37 4.68 2.28
CA GLN A 158 11.45 3.71 2.50
C GLN A 158 10.95 2.45 3.21
N ASP A 159 10.14 2.58 4.25
CA ASP A 159 9.56 1.41 4.94
C ASP A 159 8.57 0.68 4.01
N CYS A 160 7.82 1.40 3.19
CA CYS A 160 6.95 0.80 2.18
C CYS A 160 7.75 0.00 1.14
N LEU A 161 8.90 0.51 0.68
CA LEU A 161 9.79 -0.24 -0.22
C LEU A 161 10.28 -1.53 0.44
N THR A 162 10.78 -1.45 1.68
CA THR A 162 11.24 -2.61 2.46
C THR A 162 10.12 -3.65 2.59
N LEU A 163 8.89 -3.21 2.86
CA LEU A 163 7.71 -4.07 2.94
C LEU A 163 7.41 -4.77 1.61
N LEU A 164 7.39 -4.02 0.50
CA LEU A 164 7.11 -4.59 -0.82
C LEU A 164 8.20 -5.57 -1.26
N GLN A 165 9.47 -5.27 -1.01
CA GLN A 165 10.59 -6.18 -1.28
C GLN A 165 10.44 -7.49 -0.50
N ARG A 166 10.01 -7.41 0.78
CA ARG A 166 9.76 -8.59 1.60
C ARG A 166 8.57 -9.41 1.11
N ILE A 167 7.48 -8.76 0.68
CA ILE A 167 6.30 -9.45 0.14
C ILE A 167 6.63 -10.14 -1.18
N TYR A 168 7.44 -9.51 -2.02
CA TYR A 168 7.79 -9.98 -3.36
C TYR A 168 8.93 -11.00 -3.39
N ASP A 169 9.63 -11.24 -2.27
CA ASP A 169 10.68 -12.24 -2.20
C ASP A 169 10.10 -13.63 -2.55
N PRO A 170 10.69 -14.38 -3.52
CA PRO A 170 10.21 -15.73 -3.89
C PRO A 170 10.20 -16.74 -2.74
N GLN A 171 10.96 -16.51 -1.67
CA GLN A 171 10.99 -17.35 -0.47
C GLN A 171 10.01 -16.86 0.62
N SER A 172 9.27 -15.80 0.34
CA SER A 172 8.33 -15.18 1.27
C SER A 172 7.11 -16.07 1.52
N PRO A 173 6.56 -16.10 2.75
CA PRO A 173 5.29 -16.77 3.04
C PRO A 173 4.06 -15.98 2.54
N TYR A 174 4.24 -14.81 1.89
CA TYR A 174 3.20 -13.84 1.59
C TYR A 174 2.60 -13.97 0.18
N VAL A 175 2.72 -15.13 -0.46
CA VAL A 175 2.20 -15.36 -1.84
C VAL A 175 0.69 -15.05 -1.93
N ASP A 176 -0.08 -15.39 -0.90
CA ASP A 176 -1.51 -15.06 -0.87
C ASP A 176 -1.75 -13.55 -0.80
N ILE A 177 -0.95 -12.82 0.00
CA ILE A 177 -1.02 -11.35 0.09
C ILE A 177 -0.65 -10.72 -1.25
N LEU A 178 0.39 -11.20 -1.90
CA LEU A 178 0.80 -10.75 -3.23
C LEU A 178 -0.33 -10.94 -4.25
N ASN A 179 -0.98 -12.11 -4.25
CA ASN A 179 -2.14 -12.38 -5.10
C ASN A 179 -3.33 -11.45 -4.78
N MET A 180 -3.60 -11.15 -3.50
CA MET A 180 -4.62 -10.19 -3.10
C MET A 180 -4.30 -8.78 -3.60
N MET A 181 -3.03 -8.36 -3.56
CA MET A 181 -2.58 -7.07 -4.09
C MET A 181 -2.76 -6.99 -5.62
N ALA A 182 -2.50 -8.07 -6.36
CA ALA A 182 -2.72 -8.15 -7.80
C ALA A 182 -4.22 -8.07 -8.19
N ASN A 183 -5.11 -8.39 -7.26
CA ASN A 183 -6.56 -8.32 -7.43
C ASN A 183 -7.19 -7.08 -6.79
N ASN A 184 -6.41 -6.05 -6.45
CA ASN A 184 -6.93 -4.82 -5.88
C ASN A 184 -7.91 -4.13 -6.84
N LEU A 185 -9.06 -3.68 -6.33
CA LEU A 185 -10.11 -3.04 -7.13
C LEU A 185 -10.05 -1.49 -7.12
N ARG A 186 -9.11 -0.90 -6.38
CA ARG A 186 -8.91 0.56 -6.31
C ARG A 186 -7.96 1.06 -7.39
N ASN A 187 -8.31 0.87 -8.67
CA ASN A 187 -7.45 1.09 -9.84
C ASN A 187 -7.52 2.50 -10.41
N ASP A 188 -7.76 3.50 -9.57
CA ASP A 188 -7.93 4.90 -9.97
C ASP A 188 -6.63 5.72 -10.01
N ARG A 189 -5.47 5.10 -9.68
CA ARG A 189 -4.16 5.74 -9.53
C ARG A 189 -3.09 5.06 -10.38
N ILE A 190 -2.09 4.41 -9.76
CA ILE A 190 -0.97 3.76 -10.47
C ILE A 190 -1.42 2.87 -11.63
N PRO A 191 -2.40 1.95 -11.49
CA PRO A 191 -2.79 1.07 -12.59
C PRO A 191 -3.54 1.75 -13.72
N LYS A 192 -4.17 2.90 -13.46
CA LYS A 192 -5.22 3.50 -14.29
C LYS A 192 -4.88 3.67 -15.78
N ARG A 193 -3.61 3.93 -16.07
CA ARG A 193 -3.14 4.26 -17.42
C ARG A 193 -2.05 3.31 -17.92
N LEU A 194 -1.72 2.29 -17.14
CA LEU A 194 -0.78 1.25 -17.58
C LEU A 194 -1.46 0.30 -18.57
N PRO A 195 -0.72 -0.32 -19.51
CA PRO A 195 -1.25 -1.30 -20.44
C PRO A 195 -1.88 -2.51 -19.76
N ASP A 196 -2.82 -3.17 -20.44
CA ASP A 196 -3.58 -4.29 -19.88
C ASP A 196 -2.72 -5.56 -19.61
N ASP A 197 -1.55 -5.67 -20.22
CA ASP A 197 -0.58 -6.75 -20.02
C ASP A 197 0.42 -6.49 -18.87
N VAL A 198 0.26 -5.36 -18.16
CA VAL A 198 1.04 -5.00 -16.98
C VAL A 198 0.30 -5.45 -15.73
N VAL A 199 0.94 -6.30 -14.94
CA VAL A 199 0.42 -6.70 -13.63
C VAL A 199 0.84 -5.68 -12.58
N VAL A 200 -0.13 -5.13 -11.85
CA VAL A 200 0.10 -4.18 -10.78
C VAL A 200 -0.38 -4.76 -9.46
N MET A 201 0.56 -5.15 -8.62
CA MET A 201 0.30 -5.62 -7.25
C MET A 201 0.42 -4.42 -6.31
N HIS A 202 -0.70 -3.89 -5.83
CA HIS A 202 -0.66 -2.61 -5.13
C HIS A 202 -1.59 -2.50 -3.92
N LYS A 203 -1.36 -1.48 -3.11
CA LYS A 203 -2.24 -1.08 -2.01
C LYS A 203 -2.38 0.43 -1.94
N THR A 204 -3.63 0.89 -1.95
CA THR A 204 -3.97 2.31 -1.83
C THR A 204 -4.20 2.74 -0.37
N GLY A 205 -3.97 4.03 -0.10
CA GLY A 205 -4.38 4.73 1.11
C GLY A 205 -5.11 6.03 0.80
N THR A 206 -6.19 6.34 1.52
CA THR A 206 -6.94 7.59 1.32
C THR A 206 -7.47 8.10 2.66
N LEU A 207 -7.21 9.37 2.94
CA LEU A 207 -7.86 10.17 3.98
C LEU A 207 -8.17 11.55 3.39
N ASN A 208 -8.81 12.40 4.18
CA ASN A 208 -9.00 13.79 3.77
C ASN A 208 -7.64 14.47 3.56
N GLY A 209 -7.39 15.02 2.36
CA GLY A 209 -6.12 15.63 1.97
C GLY A 209 -4.97 14.64 1.74
N LEU A 210 -5.23 13.32 1.68
CA LEU A 210 -4.19 12.30 1.56
C LEU A 210 -4.52 11.27 0.48
N VAL A 211 -3.52 10.96 -0.36
CA VAL A 211 -3.59 9.95 -1.43
C VAL A 211 -2.28 9.18 -1.47
N HIS A 212 -2.35 7.88 -1.22
CA HIS A 212 -1.22 6.97 -1.34
C HIS A 212 -1.51 5.87 -2.36
N ASP A 213 -0.47 5.40 -3.03
CA ASP A 213 -0.46 4.14 -3.73
C ASP A 213 0.96 3.56 -3.72
N ILE A 214 1.10 2.31 -3.31
CA ILE A 214 2.38 1.60 -3.28
C ILE A 214 2.24 0.31 -4.08
N ALA A 215 3.13 0.10 -5.04
CA ALA A 215 2.98 -0.94 -6.04
C ALA A 215 4.28 -1.66 -6.37
N ILE A 216 4.11 -2.93 -6.72
CA ILE A 216 5.04 -3.74 -7.49
C ILE A 216 4.46 -3.84 -8.90
N ILE A 217 5.21 -3.47 -9.91
CA ILE A 217 4.79 -3.44 -11.30
C ILE A 217 5.59 -4.48 -12.06
N GLU A 218 4.90 -5.41 -12.69
CA GLU A 218 5.49 -6.42 -13.56
C GLU A 218 4.98 -6.26 -14.98
N SER A 219 5.90 -6.19 -15.92
CA SER A 219 5.60 -6.22 -17.35
C SER A 219 6.56 -7.16 -18.08
N PRO A 220 6.28 -7.53 -19.33
CA PRO A 220 7.19 -8.35 -20.13
C PRO A 220 8.59 -7.74 -20.33
N ILE A 221 8.75 -6.42 -20.11
CA ILE A 221 9.97 -5.67 -20.41
C ILE A 221 10.71 -5.27 -19.14
N VAL A 222 9.97 -4.80 -18.11
CA VAL A 222 10.55 -4.22 -16.90
C VAL A 222 9.68 -4.51 -15.68
N SER A 223 10.35 -4.79 -14.54
CA SER A 223 9.70 -4.89 -13.24
C SER A 223 10.33 -3.91 -12.26
N TYR A 224 9.50 -3.19 -11.50
CA TYR A 224 9.97 -2.16 -10.57
C TYR A 224 8.95 -1.90 -9.44
N TYR A 225 9.45 -1.30 -8.37
CA TYR A 225 8.63 -0.74 -7.30
C TYR A 225 8.30 0.72 -7.61
N LEU A 226 7.05 1.11 -7.40
CA LEU A 226 6.60 2.50 -7.43
C LEU A 226 5.83 2.80 -6.14
N ILE A 227 6.39 3.64 -5.30
CA ILE A 227 5.79 4.10 -4.06
C ILE A 227 5.52 5.59 -4.18
N VAL A 228 4.27 6.01 -3.98
CA VAL A 228 3.88 7.41 -3.89
C VAL A 228 3.03 7.61 -2.65
N LEU A 229 3.55 8.38 -1.72
CA LEU A 229 2.85 8.80 -0.51
C LEU A 229 2.68 10.33 -0.58
N ALA A 230 1.44 10.81 -0.45
CA ALA A 230 1.15 12.24 -0.50
C ALA A 230 0.12 12.64 0.56
N ASP A 231 0.44 13.68 1.32
CA ASP A 231 -0.41 14.29 2.34
C ASP A 231 -0.53 15.81 2.11
N SER A 232 -1.40 16.45 2.85
CA SER A 232 -1.64 17.89 2.80
C SER A 232 -2.04 18.38 1.39
N LEU A 233 -2.73 17.54 0.63
CA LEU A 233 -3.16 17.81 -0.72
C LEU A 233 -4.39 18.74 -0.74
N PRO A 234 -4.39 19.80 -1.56
CA PRO A 234 -5.55 20.69 -1.71
C PRO A 234 -6.69 20.03 -2.51
N ASP A 235 -6.38 19.10 -3.40
CA ASP A 235 -7.33 18.38 -4.25
C ASP A 235 -6.87 16.93 -4.46
N THR A 236 -7.48 16.01 -3.72
CA THR A 236 -7.14 14.57 -3.77
C THR A 236 -7.58 13.90 -5.07
N HIS A 237 -8.66 14.36 -5.70
CA HIS A 237 -9.14 13.79 -6.97
C HIS A 237 -8.22 14.16 -8.13
N LYS A 238 -7.83 15.44 -8.18
CA LYS A 238 -6.84 15.90 -9.17
C LYS A 238 -5.53 15.16 -9.00
N PHE A 239 -5.03 15.04 -7.75
CA PHE A 239 -3.77 14.34 -7.48
C PHE A 239 -3.82 12.87 -7.89
N ALA A 240 -4.92 12.14 -7.63
CA ALA A 240 -5.08 10.76 -8.06
C ALA A 240 -5.01 10.61 -9.61
N TYR A 241 -5.58 11.56 -10.35
CA TYR A 241 -5.48 11.61 -11.80
C TYR A 241 -4.04 11.92 -12.26
N ASP A 242 -3.39 12.90 -11.65
CA ASP A 242 -2.01 13.26 -11.96
C ASP A 242 -1.05 12.10 -11.64
N LEU A 243 -1.31 11.34 -10.57
CA LEU A 243 -0.56 10.13 -10.22
C LEU A 243 -0.69 9.04 -11.31
N ALA A 244 -1.85 8.89 -11.92
CA ALA A 244 -2.03 7.97 -13.04
C ALA A 244 -1.19 8.37 -14.26
N LEU A 245 -1.13 9.66 -14.59
CA LEU A 245 -0.27 10.20 -15.65
C LEU A 245 1.23 10.02 -15.31
N PHE A 246 1.59 10.28 -14.07
CA PHE A 246 2.97 10.08 -13.59
C PHE A 246 3.38 8.61 -13.68
N SER A 247 2.50 7.68 -13.29
CA SER A 247 2.76 6.24 -13.41
C SER A 247 3.01 5.80 -14.85
N GLU A 248 2.22 6.30 -15.80
CA GLU A 248 2.43 6.07 -17.24
C GLU A 248 3.81 6.60 -17.70
N GLN A 249 4.15 7.81 -17.32
CA GLN A 249 5.46 8.41 -17.63
C GLN A 249 6.63 7.60 -17.04
N ILE A 250 6.52 7.16 -15.79
CA ILE A 250 7.55 6.31 -15.15
C ILE A 250 7.71 4.99 -15.90
N TYR A 251 6.60 4.37 -16.28
CA TYR A 251 6.63 3.13 -17.05
C TYR A 251 7.39 3.29 -18.37
N GLU A 252 7.13 4.36 -19.13
CA GLU A 252 7.83 4.67 -20.37
C GLU A 252 9.35 4.88 -20.15
N ILE A 253 9.73 5.61 -19.09
CA ILE A 253 11.15 5.84 -18.76
C ILE A 253 11.84 4.52 -18.38
N MET A 254 11.19 3.69 -17.56
CA MET A 254 11.74 2.41 -17.11
C MET A 254 11.95 1.43 -18.27
N GLN A 255 11.03 1.41 -19.24
CA GLN A 255 11.18 0.59 -20.46
C GLN A 255 12.40 1.00 -21.29
N GLN A 256 12.65 2.31 -21.42
CA GLN A 256 13.79 2.83 -22.21
C GLN A 256 15.14 2.60 -21.53
N SER A 257 15.15 2.43 -20.23
CA SER A 257 16.35 2.23 -19.40
C SER A 257 16.79 0.75 -19.36
N THR A 258 16.02 -0.15 -19.94
CA THR A 258 16.30 -1.59 -19.97
C THR A 258 17.15 -1.91 -21.21
N PRO A 259 18.36 -2.48 -21.06
CA PRO A 259 19.15 -2.97 -22.21
C PRO A 259 18.34 -4.00 -22.99
N ARG A 260 18.26 -3.87 -24.29
CA ARG A 260 17.66 -4.85 -25.21
C ARG A 260 18.49 -6.12 -25.29
#